data_64bc50aa423d7d1dbfba6b1849f7dce3
#
_entry.id   64bc50aa423d7d1dbfba6b1849f7dce3
#
_cell.length_a   1.000
_cell.length_b   1.000
_cell.length_c   1.000
_cell.angle_alpha   90.00
_cell.angle_beta   90.00
_cell.angle_gamma   90.00
#
_symmetry.space_group_name_H-M   'P 1'
#
loop_
_entity.id
_entity.type
_entity.pdbx_description
1 polymer ?
#
loop_
_entity_poly.entity_id
_entity_poly.type
_entity_poly.pdbx_seq_one_letter_code
_entity_poly.pdbx_strand_id
1 'polypeptide(L)'
;MSWNPDPDEVADHYLSARTRVVALVAQLTDEQVSTRVPGTPHWDVRELLSHLAGGAADMAAGNVEGAGGESWTAAQVEVRQGRAVGELVEEWDGVVGRIERGLRDGTVPVPMTFDVITHEQDLRGALGAEPIPDRGAYRFVIDGFCARLDRVVPRAGLPALELVDASGAWCRGTPGGVTARAPEFEWFRALTGRRSGGQVAGFDWSGDSAPYLDLLSPFGPLRTSAVSDGQG
;
A
#
# COMPACT_ATOMS: atom_id res chain seq x y z
N MET A 1 -0.94 -21.85 4.63
CA MET A 1 -2.19 -21.53 5.39
C MET A 1 -2.91 -20.38 4.70
N SER A 2 -4.24 -20.40 4.65
CA SER A 2 -4.98 -19.24 4.11
C SER A 2 -4.87 -18.12 5.12
N TRP A 3 -4.30 -16.98 4.72
CA TRP A 3 -4.31 -15.76 5.52
C TRP A 3 -5.75 -15.26 5.64
N ASN A 4 -6.22 -15.12 6.86
CA ASN A 4 -7.56 -14.67 7.19
C ASN A 4 -7.45 -13.79 8.43
N PRO A 5 -7.17 -12.49 8.25
CA PRO A 5 -6.95 -11.58 9.37
C PRO A 5 -8.24 -11.40 10.18
N ASP A 6 -8.08 -11.08 11.46
CA ASP A 6 -9.18 -10.68 12.31
C ASP A 6 -9.81 -9.38 11.76
N PRO A 7 -11.12 -9.32 11.50
CA PRO A 7 -11.79 -8.11 11.04
C PRO A 7 -11.58 -6.90 11.96
N ASP A 8 -11.45 -7.10 13.27
CA ASP A 8 -11.14 -6.02 14.20
C ASP A 8 -9.72 -5.47 13.98
N GLU A 9 -8.73 -6.34 13.78
CA GLU A 9 -7.36 -5.95 13.43
C GLU A 9 -7.32 -5.17 12.12
N VAL A 10 -8.07 -5.62 11.09
CA VAL A 10 -8.18 -4.92 9.79
C VAL A 10 -8.70 -3.50 9.98
N ALA A 11 -9.79 -3.32 10.75
CA ALA A 11 -10.39 -2.02 11.01
C ALA A 11 -9.44 -1.12 11.83
N ASP A 12 -8.78 -1.66 12.84
CA ASP A 12 -7.86 -0.92 13.71
C ASP A 12 -6.63 -0.40 12.92
N HIS A 13 -6.09 -1.21 12.01
CA HIS A 13 -5.02 -0.76 11.10
C HIS A 13 -5.48 0.36 10.18
N TYR A 14 -6.69 0.26 9.60
CA TYR A 14 -7.26 1.33 8.76
C TYR A 14 -7.41 2.64 9.54
N LEU A 15 -8.05 2.59 10.72
CA LEU A 15 -8.29 3.78 11.54
C LEU A 15 -6.99 4.44 12.01
N SER A 16 -6.01 3.63 12.40
CA SER A 16 -4.69 4.10 12.83
C SER A 16 -3.96 4.79 11.69
N ALA A 17 -3.90 4.17 10.51
CA ALA A 17 -3.26 4.75 9.32
C ALA A 17 -3.96 6.06 8.91
N ARG A 18 -5.30 6.05 8.83
CA ARG A 18 -6.08 7.26 8.53
C ARG A 18 -5.79 8.39 9.52
N THR A 19 -5.77 8.09 10.83
CA THR A 19 -5.48 9.09 11.87
C THR A 19 -4.10 9.72 11.66
N ARG A 20 -3.10 8.93 11.32
CA ARG A 20 -1.75 9.42 11.04
C ARG A 20 -1.69 10.24 9.75
N VAL A 21 -2.43 9.85 8.70
CA VAL A 21 -2.54 10.64 7.45
C VAL A 21 -3.15 11.99 7.74
N VAL A 22 -4.27 12.05 8.46
CA VAL A 22 -4.95 13.32 8.81
C VAL A 22 -4.01 14.23 9.62
N ALA A 23 -3.30 13.68 10.61
CA ALA A 23 -2.32 14.44 11.38
C ALA A 23 -1.15 14.96 10.50
N LEU A 24 -0.70 14.16 9.54
CA LEU A 24 0.39 14.52 8.62
C LEU A 24 0.00 15.69 7.70
N VAL A 25 -1.24 15.73 7.24
CA VAL A 25 -1.70 16.73 6.26
C VAL A 25 -2.34 17.97 6.89
N ALA A 26 -2.52 18.01 8.22
CA ALA A 26 -3.28 19.04 8.92
C ALA A 26 -2.73 20.48 8.75
N GLN A 27 -1.44 20.65 8.48
CA GLN A 27 -0.77 21.96 8.44
C GLN A 27 0.16 22.10 7.23
N LEU A 28 -0.18 21.50 6.09
CA LEU A 28 0.62 21.60 4.89
C LEU A 28 0.52 22.99 4.27
N THR A 29 1.66 23.49 3.77
CA THR A 29 1.71 24.68 2.91
C THR A 29 1.23 24.36 1.50
N ASP A 30 0.87 25.38 0.70
CA ASP A 30 0.47 25.19 -0.71
C ASP A 30 1.56 24.50 -1.53
N GLU A 31 2.85 24.78 -1.23
CA GLU A 31 3.98 24.13 -1.88
C GLU A 31 4.04 22.63 -1.54
N GLN A 32 3.87 22.27 -0.28
CA GLN A 32 3.84 20.87 0.17
C GLN A 32 2.66 20.10 -0.44
N VAL A 33 1.49 20.72 -0.51
CA VAL A 33 0.29 20.12 -1.12
C VAL A 33 0.48 19.83 -2.61
N SER A 34 1.31 20.61 -3.31
CA SER A 34 1.63 20.46 -4.72
C SER A 34 2.89 19.61 -4.98
N THR A 35 3.48 19.04 -3.95
CA THR A 35 4.68 18.19 -4.07
C THR A 35 4.32 16.88 -4.78
N ARG A 36 5.09 16.50 -5.80
CA ARG A 36 4.91 15.22 -6.49
C ARG A 36 5.23 14.05 -5.58
N VAL A 37 4.40 13.01 -5.64
CA VAL A 37 4.54 11.82 -4.81
C VAL A 37 5.37 10.77 -5.57
N PRO A 38 6.60 10.42 -5.12
CA PRO A 38 7.46 9.48 -5.85
C PRO A 38 6.82 8.10 -6.04
N GLY A 39 6.05 7.64 -5.06
CA GLY A 39 5.32 6.37 -5.10
C GLY A 39 4.20 6.33 -6.14
N THR A 40 3.62 7.48 -6.49
CA THR A 40 2.56 7.67 -7.49
C THR A 40 2.87 8.89 -8.35
N PRO A 41 3.85 8.84 -9.28
CA PRO A 41 4.47 10.02 -9.89
C PRO A 41 3.52 10.87 -10.76
N HIS A 42 2.33 10.37 -11.06
CA HIS A 42 1.30 11.13 -11.76
C HIS A 42 0.48 12.02 -10.82
N TRP A 43 0.59 11.81 -9.49
CA TRP A 43 -0.15 12.54 -8.47
C TRP A 43 0.76 13.44 -7.62
N ASP A 44 0.21 14.57 -7.20
CA ASP A 44 0.72 15.35 -6.07
C ASP A 44 0.06 14.90 -4.76
N VAL A 45 0.44 15.52 -3.66
CA VAL A 45 -0.08 15.22 -2.31
C VAL A 45 -1.60 15.42 -2.24
N ARG A 46 -2.14 16.47 -2.88
CA ARG A 46 -3.58 16.76 -2.93
C ARG A 46 -4.32 15.67 -3.71
N GLU A 47 -3.81 15.28 -4.85
CA GLU A 47 -4.40 14.26 -5.71
C GLU A 47 -4.40 12.89 -5.02
N LEU A 48 -3.32 12.55 -4.31
CA LEU A 48 -3.27 11.33 -3.51
C LEU A 48 -4.29 11.37 -2.35
N LEU A 49 -4.43 12.50 -1.67
CA LEU A 49 -5.45 12.65 -0.62
C LEU A 49 -6.87 12.61 -1.20
N SER A 50 -7.08 13.16 -2.40
CA SER A 50 -8.35 13.07 -3.16
C SER A 50 -8.73 11.62 -3.45
N HIS A 51 -7.73 10.78 -3.83
CA HIS A 51 -7.93 9.35 -4.01
C HIS A 51 -8.33 8.66 -2.70
N LEU A 52 -7.64 8.91 -1.59
CA LEU A 52 -7.95 8.28 -0.30
C LEU A 52 -9.36 8.64 0.21
N ALA A 53 -9.69 9.93 0.19
CA ALA A 53 -11.03 10.41 0.59
C ALA A 53 -12.11 9.88 -0.36
N GLY A 54 -11.83 9.90 -1.67
CA GLY A 54 -12.73 9.44 -2.71
C GLY A 54 -12.99 7.93 -2.65
N GLY A 55 -11.95 7.14 -2.47
CA GLY A 55 -12.07 5.69 -2.30
C GLY A 55 -12.92 5.32 -1.10
N ALA A 56 -12.75 6.03 0.02
CA ALA A 56 -13.57 5.85 1.21
C ALA A 56 -15.03 6.24 0.96
N ALA A 57 -15.28 7.37 0.27
CA ALA A 57 -16.63 7.84 -0.04
C ALA A 57 -17.35 6.88 -0.98
N ASP A 58 -16.69 6.42 -2.04
CA ASP A 58 -17.24 5.48 -3.01
C ASP A 58 -17.55 4.12 -2.36
N MET A 59 -16.62 3.61 -1.56
CA MET A 59 -16.81 2.36 -0.83
C MET A 59 -18.00 2.46 0.14
N ALA A 60 -18.11 3.57 0.88
CA ALA A 60 -19.22 3.81 1.80
C ALA A 60 -20.56 4.01 1.10
N ALA A 61 -20.57 4.45 -0.15
CA ALA A 61 -21.75 4.63 -0.98
C ALA A 61 -22.15 3.35 -1.77
N GLY A 62 -21.28 2.32 -1.78
CA GLY A 62 -21.45 1.11 -2.59
C GLY A 62 -21.09 1.29 -4.06
N ASN A 63 -20.39 2.36 -4.42
CA ASN A 63 -19.88 2.61 -5.77
C ASN A 63 -18.57 1.86 -5.99
N VAL A 64 -18.67 0.54 -6.15
CA VAL A 64 -17.51 -0.38 -6.15
C VAL A 64 -17.26 -1.03 -7.52
N GLU A 65 -18.01 -0.66 -8.54
CA GLU A 65 -17.78 -1.17 -9.90
C GLU A 65 -16.40 -0.72 -10.40
N GLY A 66 -15.54 -1.68 -10.73
CA GLY A 66 -14.16 -1.42 -11.12
C GLY A 66 -13.24 -0.95 -10.00
N ALA A 67 -13.64 -1.08 -8.73
CA ALA A 67 -12.85 -0.64 -7.57
C ALA A 67 -11.40 -1.14 -7.62
N GLY A 68 -10.45 -0.22 -7.36
CA GLY A 68 -9.00 -0.45 -7.46
C GLY A 68 -8.46 -0.41 -8.89
N GLY A 69 -9.29 -0.25 -9.93
CA GLY A 69 -8.85 -0.05 -11.31
C GLY A 69 -8.47 1.41 -11.60
N GLU A 70 -7.71 1.61 -12.68
CA GLU A 70 -7.19 2.92 -13.06
C GLU A 70 -8.30 3.96 -13.30
N SER A 71 -9.37 3.59 -14.02
CA SER A 71 -10.49 4.50 -14.29
C SER A 71 -11.25 4.89 -13.02
N TRP A 72 -11.41 3.96 -12.07
CA TRP A 72 -12.07 4.21 -10.79
C TRP A 72 -11.24 5.18 -9.93
N THR A 73 -9.93 4.96 -9.83
CA THR A 73 -9.03 5.84 -9.07
C THR A 73 -8.90 7.23 -9.72
N ALA A 74 -8.84 7.31 -11.05
CA ALA A 74 -8.79 8.58 -11.78
C ALA A 74 -10.05 9.44 -11.54
N ALA A 75 -11.24 8.83 -11.55
CA ALA A 75 -12.50 9.54 -11.31
C ALA A 75 -12.54 10.18 -9.91
N GLN A 76 -11.96 9.53 -8.89
CA GLN A 76 -11.89 10.08 -7.53
C GLN A 76 -11.07 11.38 -7.46
N VAL A 77 -9.95 11.40 -8.17
CA VAL A 77 -9.08 12.59 -8.27
C VAL A 77 -9.76 13.69 -9.07
N GLU A 78 -10.33 13.35 -10.24
CA GLU A 78 -10.99 14.32 -11.14
C GLU A 78 -12.15 15.06 -10.44
N VAL A 79 -13.04 14.33 -9.77
CA VAL A 79 -14.20 14.91 -9.06
C VAL A 79 -13.79 15.83 -7.91
N ARG A 80 -12.58 15.64 -7.36
CA ARG A 80 -12.06 16.42 -6.22
C ARG A 80 -11.00 17.44 -6.63
N GLN A 81 -10.81 17.65 -7.92
CA GLN A 81 -9.82 18.59 -8.44
C GLN A 81 -10.02 19.99 -7.82
N GLY A 82 -8.94 20.57 -7.29
CA GLY A 82 -8.94 21.92 -6.72
C GLY A 82 -9.55 22.05 -5.33
N ARG A 83 -10.07 20.99 -4.72
CA ARG A 83 -10.58 21.03 -3.34
C ARG A 83 -9.44 21.26 -2.34
N ALA A 84 -9.74 21.99 -1.27
CA ALA A 84 -8.79 22.19 -0.19
C ALA A 84 -8.56 20.91 0.62
N VAL A 85 -7.37 20.75 1.19
CA VAL A 85 -7.02 19.57 2.03
C VAL A 85 -8.04 19.39 3.16
N GLY A 86 -8.48 20.46 3.81
CA GLY A 86 -9.50 20.41 4.87
C GLY A 86 -10.83 19.80 4.38
N GLU A 87 -11.30 20.18 3.19
CA GLU A 87 -12.53 19.65 2.61
C GLU A 87 -12.44 18.16 2.28
N LEU A 88 -11.25 17.69 1.86
CA LEU A 88 -10.98 16.26 1.60
C LEU A 88 -10.99 15.47 2.92
N VAL A 89 -10.39 16.02 3.97
CA VAL A 89 -10.40 15.41 5.31
C VAL A 89 -11.82 15.35 5.87
N GLU A 90 -12.60 16.43 5.76
CA GLU A 90 -14.01 16.47 6.20
C GLU A 90 -14.88 15.44 5.46
N GLU A 91 -14.68 15.26 4.15
CA GLU A 91 -15.36 14.23 3.38
C GLU A 91 -15.02 12.84 3.91
N TRP A 92 -13.75 12.56 4.15
CA TRP A 92 -13.29 11.28 4.71
C TRP A 92 -13.85 11.06 6.13
N ASP A 93 -13.87 12.10 6.99
CA ASP A 93 -14.48 12.06 8.31
C ASP A 93 -15.97 11.70 8.28
N GLY A 94 -16.69 12.23 7.30
CA GLY A 94 -18.11 11.96 7.11
C GLY A 94 -18.46 10.50 6.82
N VAL A 95 -17.49 9.69 6.37
CA VAL A 95 -17.71 8.28 5.97
C VAL A 95 -16.95 7.27 6.82
N VAL A 96 -15.95 7.70 7.61
CA VAL A 96 -15.03 6.78 8.33
C VAL A 96 -15.76 5.73 9.18
N GLY A 97 -16.82 6.11 9.88
CA GLY A 97 -17.60 5.17 10.71
C GLY A 97 -18.37 4.10 9.90
N ARG A 98 -18.68 4.38 8.62
CA ARG A 98 -19.24 3.36 7.72
C ARG A 98 -18.17 2.40 7.25
N ILE A 99 -16.98 2.92 6.91
CA ILE A 99 -15.84 2.08 6.53
C ILE A 99 -15.43 1.18 7.68
N GLU A 100 -15.30 1.72 8.89
CA GLU A 100 -14.98 0.93 10.09
C GLU A 100 -15.95 -0.24 10.27
N ARG A 101 -17.25 0.03 10.28
CA ARG A 101 -18.26 -1.05 10.40
C ARG A 101 -18.14 -2.06 9.28
N GLY A 102 -17.98 -1.61 8.04
CA GLY A 102 -17.86 -2.49 6.88
C GLY A 102 -16.60 -3.36 6.90
N LEU A 103 -15.47 -2.86 7.47
CA LEU A 103 -14.29 -3.67 7.69
C LEU A 103 -14.51 -4.75 8.77
N ARG A 104 -15.19 -4.37 9.88
CA ARG A 104 -15.50 -5.30 10.98
C ARG A 104 -16.53 -6.37 10.60
N ASP A 105 -17.48 -6.06 9.72
CA ASP A 105 -18.47 -7.03 9.25
C ASP A 105 -18.12 -7.70 7.92
N GLY A 106 -16.98 -7.34 7.31
CA GLY A 106 -16.46 -7.92 6.07
C GLY A 106 -17.15 -7.44 4.80
N THR A 107 -18.00 -6.41 4.85
CA THR A 107 -18.63 -5.81 3.65
C THR A 107 -17.69 -4.83 2.93
N VAL A 108 -16.71 -4.25 3.63
CA VAL A 108 -15.59 -3.52 3.06
C VAL A 108 -14.39 -4.46 2.97
N PRO A 109 -13.75 -4.61 1.80
CA PRO A 109 -12.67 -5.56 1.61
C PRO A 109 -11.34 -5.09 2.22
N VAL A 110 -10.53 -6.03 2.72
CA VAL A 110 -9.21 -5.80 3.33
C VAL A 110 -8.25 -4.92 2.50
N PRO A 111 -8.23 -5.00 1.15
CA PRO A 111 -7.40 -4.10 0.34
C PRO A 111 -7.59 -2.61 0.61
N MET A 112 -8.75 -2.18 1.13
CA MET A 112 -8.97 -0.79 1.57
C MET A 112 -7.99 -0.37 2.68
N THR A 113 -7.65 -1.30 3.58
CA THR A 113 -6.66 -1.06 4.65
C THR A 113 -5.23 -1.06 4.10
N PHE A 114 -4.92 -1.94 3.14
CA PHE A 114 -3.61 -1.92 2.47
C PHE A 114 -3.36 -0.62 1.72
N ASP A 115 -4.40 -0.09 1.08
CA ASP A 115 -4.35 1.13 0.31
C ASP A 115 -3.97 2.32 1.19
N VAL A 116 -4.67 2.53 2.31
CA VAL A 116 -4.38 3.65 3.21
C VAL A 116 -3.00 3.55 3.85
N ILE A 117 -2.54 2.35 4.24
CA ILE A 117 -1.19 2.15 4.80
C ILE A 117 -0.11 2.45 3.74
N THR A 118 -0.31 1.95 2.52
CA THR A 118 0.64 2.17 1.42
C THR A 118 0.76 3.65 1.09
N HIS A 119 -0.35 4.33 0.99
CA HIS A 119 -0.39 5.75 0.65
C HIS A 119 -0.02 6.68 1.81
N GLU A 120 -0.18 6.25 3.06
CA GLU A 120 0.45 6.95 4.19
C GLU A 120 1.97 7.03 4.01
N GLN A 121 2.61 5.92 3.64
CA GLN A 121 4.05 5.92 3.40
C GLN A 121 4.43 6.74 2.16
N ASP A 122 3.62 6.71 1.11
CA ASP A 122 3.84 7.53 -0.08
C ASP A 122 3.80 9.03 0.25
N LEU A 123 2.82 9.47 1.07
CA LEU A 123 2.72 10.86 1.57
C LEU A 123 3.93 11.23 2.44
N ARG A 124 4.34 10.34 3.35
CA ARG A 124 5.51 10.57 4.21
C ARG A 124 6.77 10.78 3.38
N GLY A 125 6.98 9.94 2.36
CA GLY A 125 8.10 10.07 1.44
C GLY A 125 8.08 11.39 0.67
N ALA A 126 6.92 11.80 0.13
CA ALA A 126 6.78 13.06 -0.59
C ALA A 126 7.05 14.29 0.28
N LEU A 127 6.71 14.22 1.57
CA LEU A 127 6.84 15.31 2.53
C LEU A 127 8.15 15.29 3.33
N GLY A 128 9.05 14.33 3.07
CA GLY A 128 10.29 14.16 3.83
C GLY A 128 10.07 13.82 5.30
N ALA A 129 8.92 13.23 5.63
CA ALA A 129 8.60 12.80 6.99
C ALA A 129 9.20 11.42 7.29
N GLU A 130 9.43 11.15 8.58
CA GLU A 130 9.89 9.82 9.03
C GLU A 130 8.92 8.72 8.55
N PRO A 131 9.42 7.52 8.22
CA PRO A 131 8.60 6.37 7.87
C PRO A 131 7.51 6.08 8.90
N ILE A 132 6.48 5.33 8.51
CA ILE A 132 5.41 4.92 9.44
C ILE A 132 6.05 4.29 10.69
N PRO A 133 5.75 4.81 11.90
CA PRO A 133 6.38 4.31 13.13
C PRO A 133 5.86 2.92 13.55
N ASP A 134 4.67 2.55 13.08
CA ASP A 134 4.03 1.28 13.39
C ASP A 134 4.49 0.18 12.43
N ARG A 135 5.46 -0.61 12.86
CA ARG A 135 5.95 -1.76 12.09
C ARG A 135 4.91 -2.87 11.94
N GLY A 136 3.89 -2.93 12.81
CA GLY A 136 2.76 -3.85 12.67
C GLY A 136 1.98 -3.59 11.39
N ALA A 137 1.82 -2.33 11.00
CA ALA A 137 1.17 -1.94 9.74
C ALA A 137 1.90 -2.50 8.51
N TYR A 138 3.26 -2.45 8.48
CA TYR A 138 4.02 -3.06 7.38
C TYR A 138 3.81 -4.57 7.31
N ARG A 139 3.90 -5.25 8.45
CA ARG A 139 3.74 -6.71 8.54
C ARG A 139 2.35 -7.14 8.10
N PHE A 140 1.33 -6.42 8.50
CA PHE A 140 -0.04 -6.68 8.09
C PHE A 140 -0.18 -6.67 6.54
N VAL A 141 0.40 -5.67 5.88
CA VAL A 141 0.42 -5.60 4.41
C VAL A 141 1.26 -6.73 3.81
N ILE A 142 2.47 -6.96 4.33
CA ILE A 142 3.37 -8.04 3.87
C ILE A 142 2.67 -9.40 3.98
N ASP A 143 2.00 -9.70 5.10
CA ASP A 143 1.32 -10.97 5.33
C ASP A 143 0.21 -11.21 4.29
N GLY A 144 -0.58 -10.18 3.97
CA GLY A 144 -1.61 -10.27 2.93
C GLY A 144 -1.03 -10.52 1.52
N PHE A 145 0.06 -9.84 1.18
CA PHE A 145 0.72 -10.05 -0.12
C PHE A 145 1.44 -11.40 -0.20
N CYS A 146 2.05 -11.86 0.89
CA CYS A 146 2.66 -13.19 0.94
C CYS A 146 1.62 -14.30 0.75
N ALA A 147 0.44 -14.16 1.36
CA ALA A 147 -0.67 -15.10 1.14
C ALA A 147 -1.15 -15.12 -0.33
N ARG A 148 -1.03 -14.01 -1.06
CA ARG A 148 -1.22 -13.99 -2.51
C ARG A 148 -0.10 -14.73 -3.23
N LEU A 149 1.17 -14.49 -2.86
CA LEU A 149 2.32 -15.16 -3.47
C LEU A 149 2.25 -16.69 -3.30
N ASP A 150 1.84 -17.18 -2.15
CA ASP A 150 1.60 -18.62 -1.90
C ASP A 150 0.61 -19.25 -2.90
N ARG A 151 -0.24 -18.45 -3.53
CA ARG A 151 -1.19 -18.93 -4.56
C ARG A 151 -0.66 -18.76 -5.98
N VAL A 152 0.01 -17.64 -6.27
CA VAL A 152 0.40 -17.32 -7.66
C VAL A 152 1.71 -17.96 -8.07
N VAL A 153 2.67 -18.11 -7.16
CA VAL A 153 4.00 -18.73 -7.45
C VAL A 153 3.84 -20.18 -7.89
N PRO A 154 3.10 -21.08 -7.18
CA PRO A 154 2.89 -22.45 -7.66
C PRO A 154 2.11 -22.52 -8.97
N ARG A 155 1.18 -21.61 -9.22
CA ARG A 155 0.42 -21.55 -10.48
C ARG A 155 1.28 -21.17 -11.67
N ALA A 156 2.36 -20.41 -11.44
CA ALA A 156 3.37 -20.10 -12.45
C ALA A 156 4.37 -21.26 -12.68
N GLY A 157 4.24 -22.38 -11.96
CA GLY A 157 5.15 -23.52 -12.05
C GLY A 157 6.53 -23.26 -11.43
N LEU A 158 6.64 -22.23 -10.58
CA LEU A 158 7.90 -21.86 -9.95
C LEU A 158 8.10 -22.58 -8.61
N PRO A 159 9.37 -22.80 -8.19
CA PRO A 159 9.68 -23.20 -6.83
C PRO A 159 9.05 -22.26 -5.81
N ALA A 160 8.75 -22.77 -4.63
CA ALA A 160 8.22 -21.95 -3.53
C ALA A 160 9.11 -20.74 -3.25
N LEU A 161 8.52 -19.64 -2.84
CA LEU A 161 9.22 -18.40 -2.48
C LEU A 161 9.06 -18.11 -0.99
N GLU A 162 10.19 -17.90 -0.32
CA GLU A 162 10.24 -17.47 1.08
C GLU A 162 10.86 -16.08 1.16
N LEU A 163 10.13 -15.12 1.72
CA LEU A 163 10.60 -13.77 1.99
C LEU A 163 11.11 -13.69 3.43
N VAL A 164 12.29 -13.14 3.61
CA VAL A 164 12.97 -13.09 4.92
C VAL A 164 13.37 -11.65 5.21
N ASP A 165 13.11 -11.20 6.43
CA ASP A 165 13.66 -9.93 6.91
C ASP A 165 15.17 -10.00 7.07
N ALA A 166 15.89 -8.96 6.70
CA ALA A 166 17.36 -8.91 6.76
C ALA A 166 17.91 -9.17 8.18
N SER A 167 17.17 -8.79 9.22
CA SER A 167 17.53 -9.07 10.61
C SER A 167 17.20 -10.51 11.05
N GLY A 168 16.45 -11.26 10.24
CA GLY A 168 15.94 -12.58 10.59
C GLY A 168 14.76 -12.57 11.56
N ALA A 169 14.18 -11.39 11.85
CA ALA A 169 13.07 -11.26 12.79
C ALA A 169 11.80 -11.96 12.32
N TRP A 170 11.62 -12.17 11.03
CA TRP A 170 10.51 -12.92 10.46
C TRP A 170 10.87 -13.54 9.10
N CYS A 171 10.11 -14.55 8.73
CA CYS A 171 10.03 -15.09 7.38
C CYS A 171 8.57 -15.32 7.01
N ARG A 172 8.25 -15.26 5.71
CA ARG A 172 6.90 -15.46 5.15
C ARG A 172 6.99 -16.21 3.84
N GLY A 173 5.94 -16.95 3.53
CA GLY A 173 5.86 -17.79 2.33
C GLY A 173 6.12 -19.24 2.63
N THR A 174 6.31 -20.03 1.58
CA THR A 174 6.50 -21.47 1.68
C THR A 174 7.99 -21.83 1.66
N PRO A 175 8.54 -22.48 2.72
CA PRO A 175 9.95 -22.87 2.77
C PRO A 175 10.28 -23.99 1.77
N GLY A 176 11.58 -24.15 1.49
CA GLY A 176 12.12 -25.24 0.67
C GLY A 176 12.25 -24.94 -0.81
N GLY A 177 12.08 -23.68 -1.21
CA GLY A 177 12.31 -23.20 -2.57
C GLY A 177 13.39 -22.10 -2.62
N VAL A 178 13.08 -20.99 -3.27
CA VAL A 178 13.95 -19.82 -3.34
C VAL A 178 13.68 -18.92 -2.12
N THR A 179 14.74 -18.48 -1.48
CA THR A 179 14.68 -17.51 -0.38
C THR A 179 15.17 -16.16 -0.89
N ALA A 180 14.47 -15.09 -0.53
CA ALA A 180 14.88 -13.73 -0.81
C ALA A 180 14.91 -12.91 0.49
N ARG A 181 16.01 -12.19 0.73
CA ARG A 181 16.25 -11.46 1.98
C ARG A 181 16.41 -9.96 1.71
N ALA A 182 15.65 -9.14 2.43
CA ALA A 182 15.76 -7.69 2.42
C ALA A 182 15.22 -7.10 3.74
N PRO A 183 15.51 -5.82 4.05
CA PRO A 183 14.87 -5.14 5.16
C PRO A 183 13.34 -5.16 5.05
N GLU A 184 12.64 -5.23 6.17
CA GLU A 184 11.16 -5.27 6.23
C GLU A 184 10.51 -4.12 5.45
N PHE A 185 11.04 -2.91 5.58
CA PHE A 185 10.58 -1.73 4.84
C PHE A 185 10.71 -1.93 3.32
N GLU A 186 11.82 -2.50 2.85
CA GLU A 186 12.03 -2.78 1.44
C GLU A 186 11.04 -3.82 0.90
N TRP A 187 10.71 -4.84 1.70
CA TRP A 187 9.65 -5.80 1.33
C TRP A 187 8.28 -5.13 1.24
N PHE A 188 7.91 -4.31 2.22
CA PHE A 188 6.66 -3.55 2.16
C PHE A 188 6.58 -2.72 0.87
N ARG A 189 7.65 -1.98 0.54
CA ARG A 189 7.69 -1.14 -0.67
C ARG A 189 7.71 -1.94 -1.97
N ALA A 190 8.40 -3.08 -2.02
CA ALA A 190 8.45 -3.94 -3.20
C ALA A 190 7.09 -4.59 -3.50
N LEU A 191 6.45 -5.17 -2.49
CA LEU A 191 5.16 -5.84 -2.62
C LEU A 191 4.03 -4.88 -3.02
N THR A 192 4.12 -3.63 -2.60
CA THR A 192 3.17 -2.57 -2.98
C THR A 192 3.52 -1.85 -4.28
N GLY A 193 4.53 -2.32 -5.04
CA GLY A 193 4.90 -1.77 -6.35
C GLY A 193 5.72 -0.46 -6.28
N ARG A 194 6.32 -0.16 -5.13
CA ARG A 194 7.13 1.05 -4.89
C ARG A 194 8.63 0.77 -4.94
N ARG A 195 9.03 -0.31 -5.63
CA ARG A 195 10.42 -0.57 -6.02
C ARG A 195 10.48 -1.01 -7.47
N SER A 196 11.58 -0.71 -8.13
CA SER A 196 11.81 -1.19 -9.49
C SER A 196 12.26 -2.65 -9.48
N GLY A 197 12.10 -3.32 -10.64
CA GLY A 197 12.64 -4.68 -10.81
C GLY A 197 14.13 -4.77 -10.52
N GLY A 198 14.92 -3.74 -10.89
CA GLY A 198 16.35 -3.68 -10.58
C GLY A 198 16.65 -3.54 -9.09
N GLN A 199 15.86 -2.74 -8.34
CA GLN A 199 16.02 -2.65 -6.88
C GLN A 199 15.72 -3.99 -6.21
N VAL A 200 14.64 -4.66 -6.61
CA VAL A 200 14.24 -5.95 -6.02
C VAL A 200 15.19 -7.08 -6.43
N ALA A 201 15.66 -7.09 -7.68
CA ALA A 201 16.70 -8.06 -8.12
C ALA A 201 18.01 -7.91 -7.34
N GLY A 202 18.28 -6.73 -6.78
CA GLY A 202 19.44 -6.45 -5.92
C GLY A 202 19.29 -6.93 -4.46
N PHE A 203 18.14 -7.50 -4.07
CA PHE A 203 18.02 -8.16 -2.77
C PHE A 203 18.87 -9.43 -2.70
N ASP A 204 19.05 -10.00 -1.51
CA ASP A 204 19.83 -11.23 -1.35
C ASP A 204 18.95 -12.46 -1.67
N TRP A 205 19.09 -12.97 -2.90
CA TRP A 205 18.36 -14.12 -3.42
C TRP A 205 19.20 -15.38 -3.38
N SER A 206 18.66 -16.50 -2.90
CA SER A 206 19.32 -17.81 -2.94
C SER A 206 19.27 -18.47 -4.32
N GLY A 207 18.57 -17.88 -5.29
CA GLY A 207 18.40 -18.38 -6.65
C GLY A 207 18.09 -17.25 -7.62
N ASP A 208 17.67 -17.59 -8.85
CA ASP A 208 17.31 -16.60 -9.87
C ASP A 208 16.04 -15.83 -9.46
N SER A 209 16.15 -14.51 -9.37
CA SER A 209 15.04 -13.62 -9.01
C SER A 209 14.10 -13.35 -10.18
N ALA A 210 14.60 -13.39 -11.43
CA ALA A 210 13.88 -12.90 -12.61
C ALA A 210 12.47 -13.49 -12.77
N PRO A 211 12.22 -14.81 -12.58
CA PRO A 211 10.88 -15.38 -12.73
C PRO A 211 9.86 -14.90 -11.70
N TYR A 212 10.31 -14.33 -10.57
CA TYR A 212 9.44 -13.90 -9.47
C TYR A 212 9.07 -12.42 -9.54
N LEU A 213 9.89 -11.59 -10.22
CA LEU A 213 9.71 -10.11 -10.18
C LEU A 213 8.32 -9.68 -10.61
N ASP A 214 7.77 -10.27 -11.69
CA ASP A 214 6.44 -9.92 -12.20
C ASP A 214 5.29 -10.46 -11.33
N LEU A 215 5.59 -11.34 -10.38
CA LEU A 215 4.60 -11.90 -9.47
C LEU A 215 4.51 -11.15 -8.14
N LEU A 216 5.52 -10.35 -7.78
CA LEU A 216 5.60 -9.74 -6.44
C LEU A 216 4.47 -8.75 -6.20
N SER A 217 4.15 -7.89 -7.16
CA SER A 217 3.09 -6.90 -7.03
C SER A 217 1.81 -7.34 -7.76
N PRO A 218 0.61 -7.13 -7.20
CA PRO A 218 -0.65 -7.35 -7.91
C PRO A 218 -0.98 -6.23 -8.89
N PHE A 219 -0.25 -5.11 -8.86
CA PHE A 219 -0.49 -3.92 -9.68
C PHE A 219 0.20 -3.98 -11.05
N GLY A 220 0.67 -5.15 -11.46
CA GLY A 220 1.39 -5.37 -12.71
C GLY A 220 2.92 -5.46 -12.53
N PRO A 221 3.67 -5.47 -13.64
CA PRO A 221 5.13 -5.56 -13.59
C PRO A 221 5.76 -4.45 -12.75
N LEU A 222 6.83 -4.77 -12.04
CA LEU A 222 7.60 -3.77 -11.29
C LEU A 222 8.14 -2.70 -12.23
N ARG A 223 8.28 -1.48 -11.73
CA ARG A 223 8.78 -0.33 -12.49
C ARG A 223 10.18 -0.58 -13.02
N THR A 224 10.50 0.03 -14.16
CA THR A 224 11.86 -0.01 -14.72
C THR A 224 12.80 0.97 -14.05
N SER A 225 12.29 2.15 -13.64
CA SER A 225 13.07 3.19 -12.96
C SER A 225 13.04 3.00 -11.44
N ALA A 226 14.17 3.23 -10.80
CA ALA A 226 14.26 3.20 -9.34
C ALA A 226 13.29 4.20 -8.71
N VAL A 227 12.72 3.81 -7.57
CA VAL A 227 11.81 4.66 -6.78
C VAL A 227 12.53 5.01 -5.48
N SER A 228 12.58 6.30 -5.17
CA SER A 228 13.04 6.84 -3.89
C SER A 228 11.82 7.19 -3.03
N ASP A 229 11.91 7.00 -1.72
CA ASP A 229 10.89 7.46 -0.78
C ASP A 229 11.13 8.92 -0.32
N GLY A 230 11.86 9.71 -1.11
CA GLY A 230 12.09 11.12 -0.82
C GLY A 230 13.16 11.39 0.25
N GLN A 231 13.81 10.36 0.78
CA GLN A 231 14.97 10.50 1.68
C GLN A 231 16.22 10.37 0.83
N GLY A 232 16.70 11.45 0.32
CA GLY A 232 17.96 11.61 -0.41
C GLY A 232 18.82 12.65 0.25
#